data_8897d1bbe5dccb6a997b2129da03635d
#
_entry.id   8897d1bbe5dccb6a997b2129da03635d
#
_cell.length_a   1.000
_cell.length_b   1.000
_cell.length_c   1.000
_cell.angle_alpha   90.00
_cell.angle_beta   90.00
_cell.angle_gamma   90.00
#
_symmetry.space_group_name_H-M   'P 1'
#
loop_
_entity.id
_entity.type
_entity.pdbx_description
1 polymer ?
#
loop_
_entity_poly.entity_id
_entity_poly.type
_entity_poly.pdbx_seq_one_letter_code
_entity_poly.pdbx_strand_id
1 'polypeptide(L)'
;MKLDKEFIAKVREVVEEKELDSKYGCIGIRVQEEPFEMGEMTHVSHVWDDGDDTGIELNGVCVTNVNARRFPQYFGDHVALVCGNHCEIGEDEGELVIEDATVEYIFC
;
A
#
# COMPACT_ATOMS: atom_id res chain seq x y z
N MET A 1 -14.64 1.32 1.28
CA MET A 1 -13.90 0.62 2.36
C MET A 1 -13.21 1.67 3.23
N LYS A 2 -13.31 1.53 4.53
CA LYS A 2 -12.64 2.44 5.45
C LYS A 2 -11.26 1.88 5.81
N LEU A 3 -10.23 2.73 5.73
CA LEU A 3 -8.86 2.34 6.03
C LEU A 3 -8.57 2.58 7.53
N ASP A 4 -8.99 1.67 8.36
CA ASP A 4 -8.88 1.74 9.82
C ASP A 4 -8.05 0.57 10.39
N LYS A 5 -8.14 0.37 11.71
CA LYS A 5 -7.39 -0.70 12.37
C LYS A 5 -7.80 -2.10 11.91
N GLU A 6 -9.07 -2.28 11.57
CA GLU A 6 -9.55 -3.57 11.05
C GLU A 6 -8.95 -3.85 9.67
N PHE A 7 -8.85 -2.82 8.84
CA PHE A 7 -8.17 -2.92 7.55
C PHE A 7 -6.70 -3.29 7.72
N ILE A 8 -6.00 -2.64 8.65
CA ILE A 8 -4.59 -2.93 8.94
C ILE A 8 -4.41 -4.38 9.39
N ALA A 9 -5.30 -4.87 10.25
CA ALA A 9 -5.28 -6.27 10.66
C ALA A 9 -5.47 -7.22 9.48
N LYS A 10 -6.33 -6.87 8.53
CA LYS A 10 -6.54 -7.66 7.32
C LYS A 10 -5.30 -7.64 6.42
N VAL A 11 -4.63 -6.51 6.29
CA VAL A 11 -3.37 -6.42 5.54
C VAL A 11 -2.33 -7.38 6.12
N ARG A 12 -2.15 -7.38 7.43
CA ARG A 12 -1.23 -8.31 8.11
C ARG A 12 -1.57 -9.77 7.82
N GLU A 13 -2.84 -10.11 7.94
CA GLU A 13 -3.32 -11.46 7.68
C GLU A 13 -2.98 -11.91 6.26
N VAL A 14 -3.23 -11.06 5.27
CA VAL A 14 -2.95 -11.37 3.87
C VAL A 14 -1.45 -11.51 3.62
N VAL A 15 -0.63 -10.61 4.16
CA VAL A 15 0.83 -10.66 4.02
C VAL A 15 1.38 -11.97 4.59
N GLU A 16 0.92 -12.37 5.77
CA GLU A 16 1.36 -13.61 6.41
C GLU A 16 0.88 -14.85 5.66
N GLU A 17 -0.39 -14.89 5.31
CA GLU A 17 -1.01 -16.02 4.64
C GLU A 17 -0.38 -16.31 3.27
N LYS A 18 -0.11 -15.27 2.52
CA LYS A 18 0.50 -15.38 1.18
C LYS A 18 2.02 -15.33 1.19
N GLU A 19 2.63 -15.14 2.35
CA GLU A 19 4.09 -15.03 2.51
C GLU A 19 4.71 -13.95 1.60
N LEU A 20 4.02 -12.82 1.44
CA LEU A 20 4.42 -11.76 0.53
C LEU A 20 5.73 -11.09 0.93
N ASP A 21 5.99 -10.97 2.22
CA ASP A 21 7.22 -10.41 2.76
C ASP A 21 8.45 -11.27 2.44
N SER A 22 8.26 -12.57 2.20
CA SER A 22 9.33 -13.47 1.77
C SER A 22 9.54 -13.47 0.26
N LYS A 23 8.47 -13.18 -0.50
CA LYS A 23 8.50 -13.23 -1.97
C LYS A 23 8.97 -11.93 -2.62
N TYR A 24 8.68 -10.81 -1.98
CA TYR A 24 8.91 -9.48 -2.54
C TYR A 24 9.71 -8.62 -1.58
N GLY A 25 10.51 -7.71 -2.14
CA GLY A 25 11.26 -6.75 -1.35
C GLY A 25 10.43 -5.60 -0.84
N CYS A 26 9.34 -5.28 -1.51
CA CYS A 26 8.47 -4.16 -1.16
C CYS A 26 7.00 -4.49 -1.31
N ILE A 27 6.22 -4.00 -0.37
CA ILE A 27 4.77 -4.17 -0.34
C ILE A 27 4.13 -2.79 -0.22
N GLY A 28 3.09 -2.55 -1.01
CA GLY A 28 2.38 -1.28 -0.97
C GLY A 28 0.88 -1.46 -1.00
N ILE A 29 0.17 -0.40 -0.65
CA ILE A 29 -1.28 -0.31 -0.76
C ILE A 29 -1.60 0.76 -1.79
N ARG A 30 -2.36 0.39 -2.81
CA ARG A 30 -2.84 1.34 -3.80
C ARG A 30 -4.33 1.52 -3.67
N VAL A 31 -4.76 2.78 -3.74
CA VAL A 31 -6.16 3.17 -3.75
C VAL A 31 -6.42 3.92 -5.05
N GLN A 32 -7.48 3.56 -5.76
CA GLN A 32 -7.85 4.20 -7.02
C GLN A 32 -9.35 4.18 -7.24
N GLU A 33 -9.84 5.00 -8.17
CA GLU A 33 -11.26 5.07 -8.50
C GLU A 33 -11.74 3.89 -9.34
N GLU A 34 -10.86 3.29 -10.12
CA GLU A 34 -11.19 2.19 -11.01
C GLU A 34 -10.92 0.84 -10.35
N PRO A 35 -11.67 -0.21 -10.74
CA PRO A 35 -11.41 -1.56 -10.22
C PRO A 35 -10.03 -2.08 -10.58
N PHE A 36 -9.48 -2.95 -9.74
CA PHE A 36 -8.24 -3.67 -10.00
C PHE A 36 -8.51 -5.01 -10.67
N GLU A 37 -7.50 -5.49 -11.39
CA GLU A 37 -7.47 -6.87 -11.89
C GLU A 37 -6.29 -7.61 -11.23
N MET A 38 -6.51 -8.84 -10.80
CA MET A 38 -5.44 -9.64 -10.22
C MET A 38 -4.32 -9.87 -11.21
N GLY A 39 -3.08 -9.66 -10.75
CA GLY A 39 -1.89 -9.85 -11.58
C GLY A 39 -1.55 -8.68 -12.48
N GLU A 40 -2.38 -7.64 -12.54
CA GLU A 40 -2.03 -6.46 -13.32
C GLU A 40 -0.85 -5.71 -12.71
N MET A 41 -0.14 -4.97 -13.54
CA MET A 41 0.97 -4.14 -13.10
C MET A 41 0.49 -2.71 -12.83
N THR A 42 0.99 -2.14 -11.77
CA THR A 42 0.69 -0.76 -11.39
C THR A 42 1.90 -0.17 -10.66
N HIS A 43 1.78 1.06 -10.26
CA HIS A 43 2.79 1.67 -9.40
C HIS A 43 2.12 2.28 -8.18
N VAL A 44 2.86 2.45 -7.11
CA VAL A 44 2.40 3.19 -5.94
C VAL A 44 3.54 4.08 -5.46
N SER A 45 3.19 5.29 -5.09
CA SER A 45 4.16 6.24 -4.54
C SER A 45 3.60 6.90 -3.30
N HIS A 46 4.48 7.15 -2.36
CA HIS A 46 4.18 7.90 -1.15
C HIS A 46 5.15 9.06 -1.04
N VAL A 47 4.61 10.26 -0.91
CA VAL A 47 5.41 11.43 -0.62
C VAL A 47 5.32 11.70 0.87
N TRP A 48 6.45 11.65 1.55
CA TRP A 48 6.53 11.89 2.99
C TRP A 48 6.17 13.35 3.31
N ASP A 49 5.25 13.50 4.24
CA ASP A 49 4.84 14.80 4.76
C ASP A 49 5.08 14.82 6.27
N ASP A 50 5.60 15.92 6.79
CA ASP A 50 5.93 16.10 8.20
C ASP A 50 4.78 15.88 9.17
N GLY A 51 3.62 15.63 8.72
CA GLY A 51 2.49 15.32 9.58
C GLY A 51 1.95 13.91 9.41
N ASP A 52 2.69 13.06 8.76
CA ASP A 52 2.25 11.70 8.41
C ASP A 52 2.40 10.70 9.57
N ASP A 53 1.97 11.08 10.75
CA ASP A 53 1.93 10.17 11.91
C ASP A 53 0.49 9.82 12.23
N THR A 54 0.06 8.63 11.82
CA THR A 54 -1.29 8.15 12.12
C THR A 54 -1.40 7.39 13.44
N GLY A 55 -0.26 7.01 14.01
CA GLY A 55 -0.25 6.05 15.11
C GLY A 55 -0.67 4.64 14.68
N ILE A 56 -0.82 4.41 13.39
CA ILE A 56 -1.17 3.09 12.84
C ILE A 56 0.08 2.48 12.22
N GLU A 57 0.50 1.34 12.76
CA GLU A 57 1.66 0.62 12.25
C GLU A 57 1.26 -0.32 11.11
N LEU A 58 1.83 -0.11 9.94
CA LEU A 58 1.62 -0.93 8.75
C LEU A 58 2.76 -1.94 8.62
N ASN A 59 2.68 -3.03 9.37
CA ASN A 59 3.71 -4.08 9.35
C ASN A 59 3.95 -4.63 7.94
N GLY A 60 5.20 -4.51 7.47
CA GLY A 60 5.59 -5.03 6.17
C GLY A 60 5.16 -4.21 4.96
N VAL A 61 4.39 -3.16 5.17
CA VAL A 61 3.96 -2.27 4.09
C VAL A 61 4.89 -1.06 4.03
N CYS A 62 5.54 -0.89 2.89
CA CYS A 62 6.52 0.18 2.69
C CYS A 62 5.91 1.45 2.12
N VAL A 63 4.90 1.33 1.27
CA VAL A 63 4.40 2.44 0.46
C VAL A 63 2.88 2.41 0.38
N THR A 64 2.28 3.59 0.39
CA THR A 64 0.85 3.76 0.09
C THR A 64 0.65 5.10 -0.62
N ASN A 65 -0.28 5.15 -1.55
CA ASN A 65 -0.62 6.42 -2.20
C ASN A 65 -1.64 7.25 -1.43
N VAL A 66 -2.00 6.82 -0.24
CA VAL A 66 -2.88 7.56 0.67
C VAL A 66 -2.02 8.19 1.76
N ASN A 67 -2.16 9.49 1.93
CA ASN A 67 -1.45 10.23 2.98
C ASN A 67 -1.80 9.64 4.35
N ALA A 68 -0.80 9.44 5.19
CA ALA A 68 -0.95 8.81 6.50
C ALA A 68 -1.95 9.53 7.42
N ARG A 69 -2.03 10.85 7.33
CA ARG A 69 -3.01 11.62 8.11
C ARG A 69 -4.44 11.28 7.76
N ARG A 70 -4.69 10.93 6.50
CA ARG A 70 -6.03 10.60 6.01
C ARG A 70 -6.37 9.13 6.22
N PHE A 71 -5.39 8.31 6.50
CA PHE A 71 -5.53 6.87 6.49
C PHE A 71 -6.68 6.35 7.34
N PRO A 72 -6.80 6.75 8.63
CA PRO A 72 -7.88 6.23 9.48
C PRO A 72 -9.28 6.66 9.06
N GLN A 73 -9.39 7.74 8.28
CA GLN A 73 -10.66 8.36 7.91
C GLN A 73 -10.96 8.23 6.42
N TYR A 74 -10.04 7.64 5.66
CA TYR A 74 -10.18 7.53 4.22
C TYR A 74 -11.17 6.42 3.84
N PHE A 75 -12.01 6.73 2.86
CA PHE A 75 -12.92 5.78 2.25
C PHE A 75 -12.52 5.64 0.79
N GLY A 76 -11.74 4.60 0.50
CA GLY A 76 -11.27 4.37 -0.86
C GLY A 76 -12.36 3.74 -1.74
N ASP A 77 -12.29 4.03 -3.02
CA ASP A 77 -13.19 3.40 -4.00
C ASP A 77 -12.80 1.94 -4.21
N HIS A 78 -11.55 1.71 -4.58
CA HIS A 78 -10.97 0.37 -4.73
C HIS A 78 -9.60 0.33 -4.10
N VAL A 79 -9.31 -0.74 -3.38
CA VAL A 79 -8.07 -0.88 -2.61
C VAL A 79 -7.45 -2.24 -2.90
N ALA A 80 -6.16 -2.24 -3.20
CA ALA A 80 -5.41 -3.47 -3.47
C ALA A 80 -4.05 -3.47 -2.80
N LEU A 81 -3.57 -4.68 -2.52
CA LEU A 81 -2.21 -4.92 -2.07
C LEU A 81 -1.34 -5.20 -3.28
N VAL A 82 -0.27 -4.44 -3.45
CA VAL A 82 0.63 -4.54 -4.59
C VAL A 82 2.06 -4.79 -4.11
N CYS A 83 2.80 -5.59 -4.85
CA CYS A 83 4.13 -6.03 -4.44
C CYS A 83 5.14 -5.90 -5.57
N GLY A 84 6.33 -5.42 -5.24
CA GLY A 84 7.45 -5.30 -6.15
C GLY A 84 8.75 -5.75 -5.50
N ASN A 85 9.81 -5.82 -6.29
CA ASN A 85 11.08 -6.34 -5.80
C ASN A 85 11.86 -5.34 -4.94
N HIS A 86 11.70 -4.06 -5.18
CA HIS A 86 12.36 -3.02 -4.38
C HIS A 86 11.62 -1.69 -4.47
N CYS A 87 11.78 -0.87 -3.44
CA CYS A 87 11.33 0.51 -3.45
C CYS A 87 12.45 1.39 -4.02
N GLU A 88 12.08 2.36 -4.82
CA GLU A 88 12.99 3.35 -5.35
C GLU A 88 12.70 4.72 -4.73
N ILE A 89 13.73 5.56 -4.64
CA ILE A 89 13.56 6.97 -4.26
C ILE A 89 13.07 7.70 -5.51
N GLY A 90 11.91 8.36 -5.40
CA GLY A 90 11.35 9.14 -6.49
C GLY A 90 12.05 10.47 -6.70
N GLU A 91 11.53 11.27 -7.64
CA GLU A 91 12.10 12.57 -7.99
C GLU A 91 11.96 13.60 -6.87
N ASP A 92 10.87 13.52 -6.12
CA ASP A 92 10.60 14.44 -5.02
C ASP A 92 11.28 13.97 -3.73
N GLU A 93 11.71 14.94 -2.91
CA GLU A 93 12.32 14.63 -1.64
C GLU A 93 11.34 13.87 -0.74
N GLY A 94 11.80 12.74 -0.21
CA GLY A 94 10.97 11.89 0.66
C GLY A 94 9.96 11.02 -0.09
N GLU A 95 10.00 10.99 -1.41
CA GLU A 95 9.15 10.09 -2.19
C GLU A 95 9.73 8.69 -2.25
N LEU A 96 8.90 7.69 -1.96
CA LEU A 96 9.21 6.27 -2.16
C LEU A 96 8.25 5.72 -3.21
N VAL A 97 8.79 5.00 -4.18
CA VAL A 97 8.02 4.48 -5.31
C VAL A 97 8.26 2.99 -5.49
N ILE A 98 7.20 2.24 -5.68
CA ILE A 98 7.26 0.86 -6.20
C ILE A 98 6.72 0.91 -7.63
N GLU A 99 7.61 0.78 -8.60
CA GLU A 99 7.22 0.74 -10.01
C GLU A 99 6.96 -0.70 -10.44
N ASP A 100 6.05 -0.88 -11.38
CA ASP A 100 5.72 -2.19 -11.96
C ASP A 100 5.40 -3.24 -10.89
N ALA A 101 4.72 -2.80 -9.83
CA ALA A 101 4.25 -3.70 -8.80
C ALA A 101 3.07 -4.52 -9.31
N THR A 102 3.00 -5.77 -8.88
CA THR A 102 1.92 -6.68 -9.25
C THR A 102 0.80 -6.64 -8.20
N VAL A 103 -0.45 -6.62 -8.66
CA VAL A 103 -1.60 -6.71 -7.77
C VAL A 103 -1.71 -8.15 -7.24
N GLU A 104 -1.51 -8.31 -5.94
CA GLU A 104 -1.50 -9.63 -5.28
C GLU A 104 -2.77 -9.93 -4.48
N TYR A 105 -3.50 -8.90 -4.08
CA TYR A 105 -4.76 -9.07 -3.35
C TYR A 105 -5.63 -7.83 -3.51
N ILE A 106 -6.91 -8.06 -3.77
CA ILE A 106 -7.89 -6.98 -3.92
C ILE A 106 -8.79 -6.98 -2.69
N PHE A 107 -8.77 -5.88 -1.93
CA PHE A 107 -9.62 -5.72 -0.75
C PHE A 107 -11.05 -5.31 -1.13
N CYS A 108 -11.17 -4.48 -2.13
CA CYS A 108 -12.49 -4.09 -2.66
C CYS A 108 -12.37 -3.41 -4.03
#